data_4326ca6b1facadd97f913ee6e996f6a7
#
_entry.id   4326ca6b1facadd97f913ee6e996f6a7
#
_cell.length_a   1.000
_cell.length_b   1.000
_cell.length_c   1.000
_cell.angle_alpha   90.00
_cell.angle_beta   90.00
_cell.angle_gamma   90.00
#
_symmetry.space_group_name_H-M   'P 1'
#
loop_
_entity.id
_entity.type
_entity.pdbx_description
1 polymer ?
#
loop_
_entity_poly.entity_id
_entity_poly.type
_entity_poly.pdbx_seq_one_letter_code
_entity_poly.pdbx_strand_id
1 'polypeptide(L)'
;MTDLPFDRRDFVRTAGIAAGGLIAAPSFATTLGRAERELRVGVIGCGGRGTGAAVNALEASPDTRITAMGDLFADRLNSSLGRLQQQEIAKDGSRVDVPEERRFTGFDAFQGVIDSDCDIVILATPPGFRPQHFAAAIDGGKHVFMEKPVAVDAAGVRTVLEAAAKATADKRCVVAGTQRRHEQCYLEAMERIHGGGIGRPLVGRCYWNMGGLWNVAPEKDRSDMENQIRNWLYFTWLSGDHIVEQHVHNLDVINWAFQSVPEKVFGVGGRQARTGEDFGHIFDHFGLEYTYPEDRFAFSMCRQQTDTDGKVEEVVTGTEGTAMLSSGRARITGANPWRFTGRQRNPYVQEHMDLQAAIRGEAA
;
A
#
# COMPACT_ATOMS: atom_id res chain seq x y z
N MET A 1 1.58 -30.71 -16.07
CA MET A 1 0.87 -29.44 -16.10
C MET A 1 -0.44 -29.69 -15.41
N THR A 2 -0.50 -29.50 -14.12
CA THR A 2 -1.69 -29.66 -13.29
C THR A 2 -2.33 -28.29 -13.16
N ASP A 3 -3.56 -28.17 -13.68
CA ASP A 3 -4.39 -26.98 -13.56
C ASP A 3 -4.59 -26.64 -12.08
N LEU A 4 -4.14 -25.46 -11.68
CA LEU A 4 -4.46 -24.90 -10.38
C LEU A 4 -5.92 -24.41 -10.41
N PRO A 5 -6.76 -24.76 -9.44
CA PRO A 5 -8.21 -24.49 -9.44
C PRO A 5 -8.60 -23.06 -9.06
N PHE A 6 -7.75 -22.06 -9.32
CA PHE A 6 -8.05 -20.65 -9.05
C PHE A 6 -8.03 -19.86 -10.38
N ASP A 7 -9.23 -19.61 -10.92
CA ASP A 7 -9.42 -18.69 -12.04
C ASP A 7 -9.36 -17.23 -11.53
N ARG A 8 -8.82 -16.34 -12.39
CA ARG A 8 -8.78 -14.89 -12.15
C ARG A 8 -10.12 -14.28 -11.76
N ARG A 9 -11.23 -14.90 -12.17
CA ARG A 9 -12.60 -14.50 -11.83
C ARG A 9 -12.97 -14.77 -10.37
N ASP A 10 -12.38 -15.77 -9.75
CA ASP A 10 -12.69 -16.12 -8.36
C ASP A 10 -12.02 -15.18 -7.36
N PHE A 11 -10.86 -14.61 -7.69
CA PHE A 11 -10.20 -13.57 -6.88
C PHE A 11 -11.04 -12.28 -6.80
N VAL A 12 -11.62 -11.85 -7.94
CA VAL A 12 -12.48 -10.65 -7.98
C VAL A 12 -13.82 -10.91 -7.26
N ARG A 13 -14.34 -12.12 -7.32
CA ARG A 13 -15.58 -12.49 -6.61
C ARG A 13 -15.40 -12.59 -5.11
N THR A 14 -14.27 -13.08 -4.63
CA THR A 14 -13.99 -13.23 -3.19
C THR A 14 -13.77 -11.88 -2.52
N ALA A 15 -13.23 -10.89 -3.25
CA ALA A 15 -13.10 -9.51 -2.77
C ALA A 15 -14.42 -8.71 -2.82
N GLY A 16 -15.43 -9.20 -3.55
CA GLY A 16 -16.71 -8.50 -3.79
C GLY A 16 -17.95 -9.03 -3.03
N ILE A 17 -17.87 -10.16 -2.34
CA ILE A 17 -19.06 -10.83 -1.74
C ILE A 17 -19.21 -10.57 -0.22
N ALA A 18 -18.43 -9.67 0.37
CA ALA A 18 -18.61 -9.29 1.79
C ALA A 18 -19.64 -8.16 2.03
N ALA A 19 -20.44 -7.77 1.04
CA ALA A 19 -21.45 -6.71 1.17
C ALA A 19 -22.84 -7.20 0.78
N GLY A 20 -23.49 -8.01 1.62
CA GLY A 20 -24.90 -8.41 1.40
C GLY A 20 -25.42 -9.35 2.46
N GLY A 21 -25.77 -8.87 3.64
CA GLY A 21 -26.37 -9.68 4.70
C GLY A 21 -27.01 -8.88 5.83
N LEU A 22 -28.33 -8.70 5.73
CA LEU A 22 -29.34 -8.55 6.80
C LEU A 22 -28.99 -7.65 8.01
N ILE A 23 -29.67 -6.51 8.04
CA ILE A 23 -29.84 -5.63 9.22
C ILE A 23 -30.60 -6.39 10.31
N ALA A 24 -29.88 -6.88 11.32
CA ALA A 24 -30.41 -7.18 12.64
C ALA A 24 -29.98 -6.05 13.59
N ALA A 25 -30.96 -5.37 14.22
CA ALA A 25 -30.67 -4.31 15.18
C ALA A 25 -29.83 -4.87 16.34
N PRO A 26 -28.72 -4.19 16.73
CA PRO A 26 -27.95 -4.65 17.86
C PRO A 26 -28.67 -4.29 19.18
N SER A 27 -28.97 -5.31 19.96
CA SER A 27 -29.25 -5.14 21.39
C SER A 27 -28.04 -4.47 22.05
N PHE A 28 -28.23 -3.34 22.68
CA PHE A 28 -27.23 -2.71 23.54
C PHE A 28 -26.98 -3.60 24.77
N ALA A 29 -26.07 -4.56 24.62
CA ALA A 29 -25.42 -5.19 25.76
C ALA A 29 -24.23 -4.28 26.12
N THR A 30 -24.29 -3.62 27.25
CA THR A 30 -23.19 -2.93 27.91
C THR A 30 -22.05 -3.94 28.11
N THR A 31 -21.07 -3.91 27.21
CA THR A 31 -19.82 -4.64 27.38
C THR A 31 -18.97 -3.88 28.38
N LEU A 32 -19.04 -4.28 29.64
CA LEU A 32 -18.03 -3.95 30.65
C LEU A 32 -16.65 -4.34 30.10
N GLY A 33 -15.76 -3.35 30.02
CA GLY A 33 -14.38 -3.36 29.58
C GLY A 33 -13.69 -4.74 29.47
N ARG A 34 -13.66 -5.29 28.26
CA ARG A 34 -12.60 -6.19 27.88
C ARG A 34 -11.37 -5.30 27.69
N ALA A 35 -10.37 -5.41 28.57
CA ALA A 35 -9.08 -4.78 28.34
C ALA A 35 -8.66 -5.14 26.91
N GLU A 36 -8.53 -4.14 26.04
CA GLU A 36 -8.12 -4.39 24.66
C GLU A 36 -6.74 -5.07 24.70
N ARG A 37 -6.63 -6.17 23.99
CA ARG A 37 -5.35 -6.92 23.93
C ARG A 37 -4.30 -6.01 23.32
N GLU A 38 -3.20 -5.79 24.01
CA GLU A 38 -2.01 -5.13 23.47
C GLU A 38 -1.57 -5.80 22.17
N LEU A 39 -1.31 -5.01 21.13
CA LEU A 39 -0.79 -5.45 19.84
C LEU A 39 0.69 -5.05 19.72
N ARG A 40 1.56 -6.05 19.63
CA ARG A 40 3.01 -5.88 19.47
C ARG A 40 3.37 -5.88 18.00
N VAL A 41 4.08 -4.85 17.59
CA VAL A 41 4.42 -4.59 16.18
C VAL A 41 5.93 -4.69 15.97
N GLY A 42 6.32 -5.50 15.01
CA GLY A 42 7.66 -5.55 14.45
C GLY A 42 7.75 -4.71 13.16
N VAL A 43 8.82 -3.95 13.01
CA VAL A 43 9.05 -3.10 11.83
C VAL A 43 10.19 -3.65 11.00
N ILE A 44 9.93 -3.99 9.74
CA ILE A 44 10.90 -4.49 8.77
C ILE A 44 11.07 -3.45 7.66
N GLY A 45 12.25 -2.82 7.64
CA GLY A 45 12.53 -1.66 6.79
C GLY A 45 12.33 -0.35 7.54
N CYS A 46 13.44 0.20 8.07
CA CYS A 46 13.49 1.37 8.96
C CYS A 46 13.78 2.69 8.22
N GLY A 47 13.40 2.78 6.93
CA GLY A 47 13.44 4.00 6.16
C GLY A 47 12.38 5.02 6.59
N GLY A 48 12.25 6.10 5.81
CA GLY A 48 11.25 7.15 6.09
C GLY A 48 9.82 6.62 6.14
N ARG A 49 9.44 5.73 5.19
CA ARG A 49 8.08 5.17 5.14
C ARG A 49 7.84 4.17 6.28
N GLY A 50 8.82 3.29 6.59
CA GLY A 50 8.68 2.34 7.70
C GLY A 50 8.55 3.05 9.06
N THR A 51 9.37 4.10 9.30
CA THR A 51 9.21 4.96 10.48
C THR A 51 7.83 5.60 10.53
N GLY A 52 7.35 6.15 9.40
CA GLY A 52 6.01 6.75 9.31
C GLY A 52 4.89 5.75 9.55
N ALA A 53 4.97 4.54 8.99
CA ALA A 53 3.99 3.48 9.22
C ALA A 53 3.95 3.03 10.68
N ALA A 54 5.10 2.94 11.34
CA ALA A 54 5.17 2.66 12.78
C ALA A 54 4.46 3.75 13.62
N VAL A 55 4.66 5.04 13.28
CA VAL A 55 3.93 6.15 13.92
C VAL A 55 2.42 6.02 13.67
N ASN A 56 2.00 5.76 12.43
CA ASN A 56 0.59 5.59 12.11
C ASN A 56 -0.05 4.40 12.84
N ALA A 57 0.68 3.30 13.03
CA ALA A 57 0.22 2.17 13.82
C ALA A 57 0.04 2.52 15.30
N LEU A 58 0.95 3.33 15.86
CA LEU A 58 0.82 3.86 17.23
C LEU A 58 -0.37 4.82 17.37
N GLU A 59 -0.61 5.69 16.37
CA GLU A 59 -1.74 6.62 16.36
C GLU A 59 -3.09 5.90 16.21
N ALA A 60 -3.10 4.74 15.58
CA ALA A 60 -4.32 3.95 15.32
C ALA A 60 -4.94 3.39 16.61
N SER A 61 -4.16 3.02 17.64
CA SER A 61 -4.68 2.56 18.93
C SER A 61 -3.67 2.82 20.06
N PRO A 62 -4.16 3.18 21.28
CA PRO A 62 -3.33 3.32 22.47
C PRO A 62 -2.67 2.01 22.91
N ASP A 63 -3.23 0.86 22.56
CA ASP A 63 -2.75 -0.47 22.96
C ASP A 63 -1.72 -1.08 21.97
N THR A 64 -1.20 -0.27 21.05
CA THR A 64 -0.17 -0.69 20.09
C THR A 64 1.22 -0.31 20.59
N ARG A 65 2.17 -1.25 20.49
CA ARG A 65 3.59 -1.05 20.84
C ARG A 65 4.50 -1.50 19.72
N ILE A 66 5.60 -0.79 19.51
CA ILE A 66 6.71 -1.24 18.68
C ILE A 66 7.69 -2.02 19.55
N THR A 67 7.89 -3.30 19.23
CA THR A 67 8.66 -4.22 20.09
C THR A 67 9.87 -4.87 19.42
N ALA A 68 9.98 -4.79 18.08
CA ALA A 68 11.11 -5.30 17.33
C ALA A 68 11.33 -4.44 16.06
N MET A 69 12.59 -4.30 15.65
CA MET A 69 12.93 -3.56 14.42
C MET A 69 14.04 -4.27 13.66
N GLY A 70 13.91 -4.28 12.32
CA GLY A 70 14.91 -4.84 11.41
C GLY A 70 15.13 -3.99 10.17
N ASP A 71 16.38 -3.82 9.79
CA ASP A 71 16.79 -3.18 8.54
C ASP A 71 18.09 -3.77 8.04
N LEU A 72 18.35 -3.68 6.75
CA LEU A 72 19.64 -4.08 6.20
C LEU A 72 20.79 -3.26 6.83
N PHE A 73 20.53 -1.97 7.10
CA PHE A 73 21.53 -0.99 7.55
C PHE A 73 21.28 -0.54 8.98
N ALA A 74 22.32 -0.67 9.83
CA ALA A 74 22.26 -0.26 11.23
C ALA A 74 22.01 1.25 11.41
N ASP A 75 22.54 2.10 10.53
CA ASP A 75 22.32 3.54 10.54
C ASP A 75 20.84 3.89 10.33
N ARG A 76 20.15 3.17 9.44
CA ARG A 76 18.71 3.33 9.18
C ARG A 76 17.88 2.90 10.40
N LEU A 77 18.18 1.74 10.96
CA LEU A 77 17.51 1.23 12.16
C LEU A 77 17.65 2.20 13.33
N ASN A 78 18.87 2.61 13.66
CA ASN A 78 19.13 3.49 14.80
C ASN A 78 18.49 4.87 14.63
N SER A 79 18.57 5.46 13.42
CA SER A 79 17.91 6.73 13.11
C SER A 79 16.38 6.62 13.24
N SER A 80 15.80 5.53 12.79
CA SER A 80 14.35 5.27 12.90
C SER A 80 13.93 5.14 14.36
N LEU A 81 14.61 4.30 15.14
CA LEU A 81 14.33 4.09 16.56
C LEU A 81 14.40 5.42 17.34
N GLY A 82 15.46 6.21 17.13
CA GLY A 82 15.60 7.52 17.78
C GLY A 82 14.44 8.46 17.43
N ARG A 83 14.00 8.47 16.16
CA ARG A 83 12.84 9.28 15.74
C ARG A 83 11.52 8.79 16.33
N LEU A 84 11.31 7.48 16.46
CA LEU A 84 10.13 6.91 17.09
C LEU A 84 10.04 7.26 18.57
N GLN A 85 11.15 7.15 19.30
CA GLN A 85 11.23 7.51 20.73
C GLN A 85 11.01 9.01 21.01
N GLN A 86 11.26 9.87 20.02
CA GLN A 86 11.02 11.31 20.11
C GLN A 86 9.57 11.71 19.81
N GLN A 87 8.73 10.79 19.30
CA GLN A 87 7.32 11.10 19.07
C GLN A 87 6.60 11.37 20.39
N GLU A 88 5.71 12.36 20.39
CA GLU A 88 4.91 12.72 21.57
C GLU A 88 4.15 11.51 22.16
N ILE A 89 3.62 10.67 21.26
CA ILE A 89 2.88 9.45 21.59
C ILE A 89 3.75 8.35 22.23
N ALA A 90 5.06 8.47 22.20
CA ALA A 90 6.03 7.49 22.70
C ALA A 90 6.94 8.02 23.80
N LYS A 91 6.76 9.26 24.24
CA LYS A 91 7.66 9.96 25.18
C LYS A 91 7.81 9.30 26.55
N ASP A 92 6.80 8.57 27.00
CA ASP A 92 6.85 7.83 28.26
C ASP A 92 7.67 6.54 28.19
N GLY A 93 8.19 6.20 26.99
CA GLY A 93 8.98 5.00 26.74
C GLY A 93 8.16 3.69 26.70
N SER A 94 6.87 3.74 27.05
CA SER A 94 6.06 2.52 27.15
C SER A 94 5.64 1.94 25.80
N ARG A 95 5.55 2.79 24.76
CA ARG A 95 4.99 2.40 23.45
C ARG A 95 6.05 2.07 22.38
N VAL A 96 7.30 2.38 22.62
CA VAL A 96 8.45 2.02 21.77
C VAL A 96 9.49 1.35 22.66
N ASP A 97 9.34 0.05 22.82
CA ASP A 97 10.21 -0.80 23.63
C ASP A 97 10.92 -1.82 22.73
N VAL A 98 12.07 -1.40 22.20
CA VAL A 98 12.90 -2.21 21.31
C VAL A 98 14.28 -2.39 21.95
N PRO A 99 14.44 -3.39 22.82
CA PRO A 99 15.72 -3.69 23.44
C PRO A 99 16.74 -4.17 22.39
N GLU A 100 18.03 -4.20 22.75
CA GLU A 100 19.10 -4.45 21.78
C GLU A 100 18.98 -5.82 21.10
N GLU A 101 18.56 -6.84 21.81
CA GLU A 101 18.34 -8.20 21.29
C GLU A 101 17.16 -8.32 20.32
N ARG A 102 16.36 -7.26 20.16
CA ARG A 102 15.25 -7.16 19.20
C ARG A 102 15.53 -6.14 18.08
N ARG A 103 16.80 -5.77 17.89
CA ARG A 103 17.29 -4.91 16.82
C ARG A 103 18.13 -5.73 15.86
N PHE A 104 17.58 -6.01 14.69
CA PHE A 104 18.18 -6.92 13.73
C PHE A 104 18.73 -6.15 12.54
N THR A 105 19.94 -6.50 12.07
CA THR A 105 20.57 -5.90 10.90
C THR A 105 21.06 -6.95 9.92
N GLY A 106 21.20 -6.56 8.64
CA GLY A 106 21.59 -7.48 7.57
C GLY A 106 20.42 -8.03 6.77
N PHE A 107 20.72 -8.89 5.81
CA PHE A 107 19.69 -9.44 4.91
C PHE A 107 18.67 -10.34 5.63
N ASP A 108 19.06 -10.98 6.72
CA ASP A 108 18.19 -11.86 7.53
C ASP A 108 17.46 -11.09 8.64
N ALA A 109 17.62 -9.77 8.73
CA ALA A 109 16.98 -8.94 9.75
C ALA A 109 15.45 -9.12 9.80
N PHE A 110 14.82 -9.34 8.65
CA PHE A 110 13.37 -9.60 8.56
C PHE A 110 12.98 -10.87 9.32
N GLN A 111 13.78 -11.92 9.23
CA GLN A 111 13.51 -13.19 9.93
C GLN A 111 13.60 -13.00 11.43
N GLY A 112 14.63 -12.30 11.94
CA GLY A 112 14.76 -11.99 13.35
C GLY A 112 13.54 -11.23 13.91
N VAL A 113 12.97 -10.28 13.16
CA VAL A 113 11.74 -9.60 13.55
C VAL A 113 10.55 -10.55 13.53
N ILE A 114 10.42 -11.41 12.52
CA ILE A 114 9.33 -12.38 12.43
C ILE A 114 9.39 -13.38 13.58
N ASP A 115 10.57 -13.86 13.93
CA ASP A 115 10.79 -14.83 15.01
C ASP A 115 10.61 -14.20 16.41
N SER A 116 10.61 -12.88 16.50
CA SER A 116 10.35 -12.19 17.76
C SER A 116 8.86 -12.26 18.15
N ASP A 117 8.60 -11.96 19.43
CA ASP A 117 7.25 -11.97 19.99
C ASP A 117 6.45 -10.73 19.57
N CYS A 118 6.11 -10.66 18.26
CA CYS A 118 5.21 -9.63 17.70
C CYS A 118 3.97 -10.28 17.11
N ASP A 119 2.85 -9.55 17.13
CA ASP A 119 1.56 -9.98 16.58
C ASP A 119 1.41 -9.51 15.13
N ILE A 120 1.93 -8.33 14.83
CA ILE A 120 1.86 -7.67 13.52
C ILE A 120 3.28 -7.38 13.04
N VAL A 121 3.54 -7.54 11.75
CA VAL A 121 4.75 -7.02 11.12
C VAL A 121 4.39 -5.93 10.09
N ILE A 122 5.14 -4.85 10.11
CA ILE A 122 5.12 -3.79 9.10
C ILE A 122 6.24 -4.09 8.10
N LEU A 123 5.90 -4.30 6.83
CA LEU A 123 6.84 -4.53 5.74
C LEU A 123 7.03 -3.25 4.92
N ALA A 124 8.15 -2.56 5.12
CA ALA A 124 8.46 -1.27 4.46
C ALA A 124 9.84 -1.23 3.80
N THR A 125 10.42 -2.40 3.52
CA THR A 125 11.62 -2.56 2.70
C THR A 125 11.36 -2.18 1.24
N PRO A 126 12.39 -1.96 0.41
CA PRO A 126 12.19 -1.81 -1.03
C PRO A 126 11.33 -2.95 -1.60
N PRO A 127 10.42 -2.66 -2.56
CA PRO A 127 9.38 -3.63 -2.98
C PRO A 127 9.94 -4.93 -3.59
N GLY A 128 11.17 -4.93 -4.12
CA GLY A 128 11.81 -6.16 -4.60
C GLY A 128 11.96 -7.26 -3.55
N PHE A 129 12.10 -6.89 -2.28
CA PHE A 129 12.19 -7.85 -1.16
C PHE A 129 10.83 -8.26 -0.60
N ARG A 130 9.78 -7.53 -0.90
CA ARG A 130 8.48 -7.67 -0.24
C ARG A 130 7.82 -9.04 -0.40
N PRO A 131 7.83 -9.70 -1.59
CA PRO A 131 7.23 -11.02 -1.74
C PRO A 131 7.82 -12.06 -0.79
N GLN A 132 9.15 -12.09 -0.64
CA GLN A 132 9.85 -12.98 0.29
C GLN A 132 9.49 -12.68 1.73
N HIS A 133 9.55 -11.40 2.13
CA HIS A 133 9.24 -11.00 3.50
C HIS A 133 7.77 -11.26 3.86
N PHE A 134 6.86 -11.07 2.92
CA PHE A 134 5.43 -11.34 3.12
C PHE A 134 5.16 -12.83 3.30
N ALA A 135 5.70 -13.67 2.42
CA ALA A 135 5.55 -15.11 2.56
C ALA A 135 6.09 -15.61 3.91
N ALA A 136 7.30 -15.17 4.30
CA ALA A 136 7.89 -15.53 5.58
C ALA A 136 7.05 -15.05 6.78
N ALA A 137 6.47 -13.84 6.71
CA ALA A 137 5.61 -13.32 7.77
C ALA A 137 4.33 -14.15 7.95
N ILE A 138 3.72 -14.57 6.84
CA ILE A 138 2.54 -15.45 6.88
C ILE A 138 2.91 -16.84 7.39
N ASP A 139 4.06 -17.40 6.97
CA ASP A 139 4.57 -18.67 7.48
C ASP A 139 4.86 -18.61 8.98
N GLY A 140 5.37 -17.47 9.46
CA GLY A 140 5.58 -17.16 10.87
C GLY A 140 4.29 -16.85 11.66
N GLY A 141 3.11 -16.94 11.01
CA GLY A 141 1.82 -16.75 11.65
C GLY A 141 1.49 -15.31 12.04
N LYS A 142 2.11 -14.31 11.41
CA LYS A 142 1.92 -12.90 11.72
C LYS A 142 0.74 -12.28 10.96
N HIS A 143 0.10 -11.27 11.55
CA HIS A 143 -0.69 -10.30 10.81
C HIS A 143 0.23 -9.31 10.11
N VAL A 144 -0.17 -8.78 8.98
CA VAL A 144 0.75 -7.99 8.13
C VAL A 144 0.14 -6.67 7.69
N PHE A 145 0.86 -5.60 7.92
CA PHE A 145 0.75 -4.38 7.13
C PHE A 145 1.93 -4.36 6.15
N MET A 146 1.68 -4.30 4.86
CA MET A 146 2.75 -4.18 3.87
C MET A 146 2.58 -2.94 3.01
N GLU A 147 3.67 -2.19 2.84
CA GLU A 147 3.67 -1.06 1.93
C GLU A 147 3.44 -1.47 0.47
N LYS A 148 2.85 -0.58 -0.29
CA LYS A 148 2.77 -0.72 -1.75
C LYS A 148 4.14 -0.39 -2.41
N PRO A 149 4.39 -0.86 -3.60
CA PRO A 149 3.77 -1.99 -4.30
C PRO A 149 4.11 -3.31 -3.61
N VAL A 150 3.27 -4.29 -3.82
CA VAL A 150 3.42 -5.60 -3.15
C VAL A 150 4.49 -6.48 -3.81
N ALA A 151 4.85 -6.18 -5.05
CA ALA A 151 5.89 -6.85 -5.83
C ALA A 151 6.35 -5.93 -6.97
N VAL A 152 7.46 -6.30 -7.64
CA VAL A 152 8.03 -5.55 -8.78
C VAL A 152 7.97 -6.34 -10.10
N ASP A 153 7.66 -7.62 -10.05
CA ASP A 153 7.61 -8.51 -11.21
C ASP A 153 6.52 -9.59 -11.07
N ALA A 154 6.29 -10.34 -12.16
CA ALA A 154 5.26 -11.37 -12.20
C ALA A 154 5.55 -12.57 -11.28
N ALA A 155 6.81 -12.88 -11.01
CA ALA A 155 7.18 -13.95 -10.07
C ALA A 155 6.81 -13.55 -8.64
N GLY A 156 7.19 -12.34 -8.23
CA GLY A 156 6.84 -11.79 -6.94
C GLY A 156 5.32 -11.65 -6.74
N VAL A 157 4.57 -11.25 -7.78
CA VAL A 157 3.10 -11.21 -7.72
C VAL A 157 2.52 -12.60 -7.43
N ARG A 158 3.01 -13.67 -8.08
CA ARG A 158 2.56 -15.04 -7.81
C ARG A 158 2.84 -15.45 -6.37
N THR A 159 4.06 -15.19 -5.86
CA THR A 159 4.42 -15.44 -4.46
C THR A 159 3.47 -14.72 -3.50
N VAL A 160 3.14 -13.46 -3.78
CA VAL A 160 2.22 -12.68 -2.93
C VAL A 160 0.80 -13.27 -2.97
N LEU A 161 0.32 -13.70 -4.14
CA LEU A 161 -1.02 -14.32 -4.26
C LEU A 161 -1.09 -15.65 -3.50
N GLU A 162 -0.07 -16.49 -3.57
CA GLU A 162 0.03 -17.75 -2.81
C GLU A 162 0.04 -17.49 -1.29
N ALA A 163 0.87 -16.56 -0.84
CA ALA A 163 0.93 -16.17 0.56
C ALA A 163 -0.39 -15.54 1.05
N ALA A 164 -1.08 -14.74 0.22
CA ALA A 164 -2.37 -14.16 0.56
C ALA A 164 -3.46 -15.23 0.69
N ALA A 165 -3.47 -16.25 -0.17
CA ALA A 165 -4.38 -17.39 -0.04
C ALA A 165 -4.14 -18.15 1.28
N LYS A 166 -2.86 -18.38 1.63
CA LYS A 166 -2.49 -18.98 2.92
C LYS A 166 -2.91 -18.10 4.10
N ALA A 167 -2.68 -16.78 4.03
CA ALA A 167 -3.11 -15.84 5.07
C ALA A 167 -4.61 -15.95 5.35
N THR A 168 -5.42 -16.03 4.28
CA THR A 168 -6.88 -16.21 4.39
C THR A 168 -7.24 -17.53 5.07
N ALA A 169 -6.60 -18.64 4.67
CA ALA A 169 -6.83 -19.96 5.28
C ALA A 169 -6.45 -19.97 6.78
N ASP A 170 -5.35 -19.31 7.14
CA ASP A 170 -4.82 -19.22 8.50
C ASP A 170 -5.46 -18.09 9.32
N LYS A 171 -6.44 -17.38 8.78
CA LYS A 171 -7.14 -16.24 9.40
C LYS A 171 -6.18 -15.14 9.83
N ARG A 172 -5.18 -14.84 9.01
CA ARG A 172 -4.27 -13.71 9.21
C ARG A 172 -4.83 -12.47 8.50
N CYS A 173 -4.90 -11.36 9.21
CA CYS A 173 -5.32 -10.09 8.64
C CYS A 173 -4.14 -9.46 7.90
N VAL A 174 -4.39 -8.97 6.69
CA VAL A 174 -3.39 -8.35 5.83
C VAL A 174 -3.96 -7.06 5.25
N VAL A 175 -3.23 -5.97 5.36
CA VAL A 175 -3.53 -4.70 4.70
C VAL A 175 -2.33 -4.28 3.86
N ALA A 176 -2.57 -3.91 2.61
CA ALA A 176 -1.58 -3.28 1.75
C ALA A 176 -1.71 -1.75 1.84
N GLY A 177 -0.59 -1.02 1.81
CA GLY A 177 -0.52 0.44 1.92
C GLY A 177 -1.13 1.20 0.74
N THR A 178 -2.33 0.81 0.32
CA THR A 178 -3.15 1.49 -0.69
C THR A 178 -4.09 2.48 -0.02
N GLN A 179 -3.53 3.51 0.61
CA GLN A 179 -4.24 4.43 1.50
C GLN A 179 -5.52 5.06 0.90
N ARG A 180 -5.63 5.17 -0.45
CA ARG A 180 -6.84 5.69 -1.09
C ARG A 180 -8.06 4.82 -0.84
N ARG A 181 -7.87 3.51 -0.60
CA ARG A 181 -8.95 2.59 -0.22
C ARG A 181 -9.44 2.79 1.22
N HIS A 182 -8.73 3.59 2.01
CA HIS A 182 -9.07 3.99 3.37
C HIS A 182 -9.38 5.49 3.47
N GLU A 183 -9.43 6.20 2.34
CA GLU A 183 -9.64 7.64 2.27
C GLU A 183 -11.12 7.94 2.05
N GLN A 184 -11.75 8.67 2.98
CA GLN A 184 -13.20 8.86 3.03
C GLN A 184 -13.80 9.41 1.73
N CYS A 185 -13.14 10.36 1.06
CA CYS A 185 -13.66 10.90 -0.19
C CYS A 185 -13.66 9.87 -1.33
N TYR A 186 -12.69 8.93 -1.34
CA TYR A 186 -12.67 7.84 -2.30
C TYR A 186 -13.73 6.78 -1.99
N LEU A 187 -13.88 6.39 -0.72
CA LEU A 187 -14.90 5.45 -0.28
C LEU A 187 -16.30 5.90 -0.70
N GLU A 188 -16.66 7.15 -0.37
CA GLU A 188 -17.96 7.70 -0.74
C GLU A 188 -18.15 7.86 -2.26
N ALA A 189 -17.09 8.19 -3.00
CA ALA A 189 -17.15 8.27 -4.45
C ALA A 189 -17.35 6.89 -5.08
N MET A 190 -16.63 5.87 -4.61
CA MET A 190 -16.77 4.51 -5.11
C MET A 190 -18.14 3.90 -4.81
N GLU A 191 -18.70 4.15 -3.62
CA GLU A 191 -20.08 3.76 -3.31
C GLU A 191 -21.06 4.32 -4.36
N ARG A 192 -20.90 5.59 -4.74
CA ARG A 192 -21.75 6.24 -5.75
C ARG A 192 -21.51 5.71 -7.17
N ILE A 193 -20.22 5.49 -7.54
CA ILE A 193 -19.89 4.93 -8.86
C ILE A 193 -20.48 3.54 -9.00
N HIS A 194 -20.30 2.67 -8.01
CA HIS A 194 -20.84 1.30 -8.00
C HIS A 194 -22.37 1.27 -7.88
N GLY A 195 -22.95 2.27 -7.22
CA GLY A 195 -24.42 2.48 -7.15
C GLY A 195 -25.03 3.11 -8.41
N GLY A 196 -24.27 3.27 -9.50
CA GLY A 196 -24.77 3.79 -10.77
C GLY A 196 -24.78 5.31 -10.89
N GLY A 197 -24.13 6.05 -9.99
CA GLY A 197 -24.15 7.52 -9.97
C GLY A 197 -23.53 8.20 -11.21
N ILE A 198 -22.78 7.46 -12.03
CA ILE A 198 -22.26 7.90 -13.34
C ILE A 198 -22.78 7.04 -14.50
N GLY A 199 -23.79 6.18 -14.26
CA GLY A 199 -24.19 5.13 -15.18
C GLY A 199 -23.12 4.05 -15.30
N ARG A 200 -23.05 3.32 -16.43
CA ARG A 200 -22.03 2.31 -16.66
C ARG A 200 -20.66 2.97 -16.90
N PRO A 201 -19.61 2.68 -16.10
CA PRO A 201 -18.26 3.17 -16.37
C PRO A 201 -17.73 2.71 -17.73
N LEU A 202 -17.15 3.61 -18.52
CA LEU A 202 -16.66 3.36 -19.88
C LEU A 202 -15.16 3.61 -20.02
N VAL A 203 -14.70 4.77 -19.52
CA VAL A 203 -13.33 5.25 -19.71
C VAL A 203 -12.74 5.70 -18.39
N GLY A 204 -11.56 5.16 -18.06
CA GLY A 204 -10.70 5.64 -16.98
C GLY A 204 -9.59 6.53 -17.53
N ARG A 205 -9.20 7.56 -16.77
CA ARG A 205 -7.96 8.31 -17.00
C ARG A 205 -7.29 8.51 -15.66
N CYS A 206 -6.01 8.22 -15.57
CA CYS A 206 -5.27 8.40 -14.34
C CYS A 206 -3.89 8.99 -14.59
N TYR A 207 -3.46 9.84 -13.66
CA TYR A 207 -2.27 10.64 -13.81
C TYR A 207 -1.45 10.66 -12.52
N TRP A 208 -0.13 10.44 -12.66
CA TRP A 208 0.85 10.76 -11.64
C TRP A 208 2.01 11.52 -12.28
N ASN A 209 1.75 12.76 -12.67
CA ASN A 209 2.75 13.65 -13.24
C ASN A 209 3.28 14.57 -12.16
N MET A 210 4.57 14.47 -11.86
CA MET A 210 5.22 15.26 -10.83
C MET A 210 6.68 15.56 -11.19
N GLY A 211 7.34 16.35 -10.38
CA GLY A 211 8.78 16.60 -10.45
C GLY A 211 9.64 15.41 -10.01
N GLY A 212 10.92 15.65 -9.85
CA GLY A 212 11.87 14.66 -9.36
C GLY A 212 11.62 14.28 -7.90
N LEU A 213 12.17 13.13 -7.50
CA LEU A 213 12.19 12.65 -6.12
C LEU A 213 13.60 12.72 -5.55
N TRP A 214 13.73 12.33 -4.27
CA TRP A 214 15.02 12.16 -3.61
C TRP A 214 15.90 11.20 -4.42
N ASN A 215 17.19 11.40 -4.34
CA ASN A 215 18.17 10.49 -4.86
C ASN A 215 19.37 10.41 -3.91
N VAL A 216 20.10 9.31 -3.94
CA VAL A 216 21.29 9.11 -3.12
C VAL A 216 22.45 8.83 -4.07
N ALA A 217 23.38 9.76 -4.16
CA ALA A 217 24.58 9.59 -4.97
C ALA A 217 25.39 8.37 -4.52
N PRO A 218 26.00 7.62 -5.44
CA PRO A 218 26.84 6.48 -5.09
C PRO A 218 28.10 6.92 -4.37
N GLU A 219 28.51 6.18 -3.35
CA GLU A 219 29.76 6.38 -2.63
C GLU A 219 30.78 5.29 -3.01
N LYS A 220 32.03 5.69 -3.20
CA LYS A 220 33.09 4.81 -3.73
C LYS A 220 33.52 3.69 -2.78
N ASP A 221 33.33 3.90 -1.49
CA ASP A 221 33.66 2.94 -0.43
C ASP A 221 32.55 1.95 -0.14
N ARG A 222 31.40 2.09 -0.79
CA ARG A 222 30.28 1.13 -0.76
C ARG A 222 30.33 0.17 -1.93
N SER A 223 29.83 -1.05 -1.72
CA SER A 223 29.60 -2.00 -2.81
C SER A 223 28.52 -1.49 -3.76
N ASP A 224 28.51 -1.97 -5.01
CA ASP A 224 27.48 -1.62 -5.99
C ASP A 224 26.08 -1.98 -5.47
N MET A 225 25.92 -3.14 -4.83
CA MET A 225 24.67 -3.57 -4.25
C MET A 225 24.21 -2.62 -3.14
N GLU A 226 25.09 -2.18 -2.26
CA GLU A 226 24.75 -1.24 -1.22
C GLU A 226 24.32 0.12 -1.80
N ASN A 227 25.06 0.65 -2.79
CA ASN A 227 24.69 1.87 -3.48
C ASN A 227 23.31 1.76 -4.14
N GLN A 228 23.02 0.64 -4.81
CA GLN A 228 21.70 0.41 -5.40
C GLN A 228 20.59 0.32 -4.36
N ILE A 229 20.79 -0.40 -3.26
CA ILE A 229 19.76 -0.53 -2.22
C ILE A 229 19.52 0.80 -1.50
N ARG A 230 20.55 1.60 -1.23
CA ARG A 230 20.41 2.94 -0.62
C ARG A 230 19.69 3.92 -1.55
N ASN A 231 19.79 3.74 -2.87
CA ASN A 231 19.12 4.51 -3.92
C ASN A 231 18.04 3.69 -4.67
N TRP A 232 17.38 2.80 -3.96
CA TRP A 232 16.52 1.72 -4.46
C TRP A 232 15.44 2.17 -5.46
N LEU A 233 14.95 3.38 -5.33
CA LEU A 233 13.90 3.93 -6.19
C LEU A 233 14.26 3.87 -7.68
N TYR A 234 15.55 4.01 -7.99
CA TYR A 234 16.07 4.14 -9.35
C TYR A 234 16.53 2.82 -9.99
N PHE A 235 16.26 1.69 -9.33
CA PHE A 235 16.61 0.35 -9.83
C PHE A 235 15.38 -0.52 -9.93
N THR A 236 15.08 -0.99 -11.16
CA THR A 236 13.83 -1.73 -11.45
C THR A 236 13.65 -2.99 -10.62
N TRP A 237 14.74 -3.72 -10.32
CA TRP A 237 14.66 -4.92 -9.49
C TRP A 237 14.25 -4.63 -8.03
N LEU A 238 14.41 -3.39 -7.57
CA LEU A 238 14.02 -2.93 -6.24
C LEU A 238 12.67 -2.21 -6.23
N SER A 239 12.41 -1.37 -7.26
CA SER A 239 11.24 -0.47 -7.30
C SER A 239 10.12 -0.93 -8.22
N GLY A 240 10.42 -1.69 -9.27
CA GLY A 240 9.51 -1.98 -10.38
C GLY A 240 9.33 -0.79 -11.32
N ASP A 241 10.20 0.22 -11.25
CA ASP A 241 10.07 1.52 -11.87
C ASP A 241 8.95 2.39 -11.28
N HIS A 242 8.92 3.70 -11.55
CA HIS A 242 7.95 4.62 -10.92
C HIS A 242 6.49 4.35 -11.32
N ILE A 243 6.27 3.64 -12.43
CA ILE A 243 4.92 3.20 -12.81
C ILE A 243 4.36 2.20 -11.80
N VAL A 244 5.20 1.30 -11.28
CA VAL A 244 4.83 0.33 -10.25
C VAL A 244 4.93 0.95 -8.87
N GLU A 245 6.02 1.66 -8.57
CA GLU A 245 6.26 2.18 -7.22
C GLU A 245 5.27 3.29 -6.83
N GLN A 246 4.98 4.24 -7.72
CA GLN A 246 4.08 5.35 -7.38
C GLN A 246 2.73 5.29 -8.08
N HIS A 247 2.72 5.07 -9.39
CA HIS A 247 1.51 5.17 -10.18
C HIS A 247 0.51 4.03 -9.94
N VAL A 248 0.96 2.96 -9.29
CA VAL A 248 0.08 1.86 -8.81
C VAL A 248 -1.13 2.37 -8.04
N HIS A 249 -1.01 3.45 -7.27
CA HIS A 249 -2.12 4.05 -6.56
C HIS A 249 -3.28 4.46 -7.49
N ASN A 250 -2.96 5.06 -8.64
CA ASN A 250 -3.96 5.51 -9.59
C ASN A 250 -4.55 4.36 -10.39
N LEU A 251 -3.70 3.39 -10.77
CA LEU A 251 -4.14 2.16 -11.44
C LEU A 251 -5.07 1.33 -10.56
N ASP A 252 -4.77 1.25 -9.26
CA ASP A 252 -5.63 0.60 -8.27
C ASP A 252 -7.02 1.26 -8.18
N VAL A 253 -7.08 2.58 -8.20
CA VAL A 253 -8.36 3.33 -8.21
C VAL A 253 -9.18 3.05 -9.46
N ILE A 254 -8.55 2.94 -10.63
CA ILE A 254 -9.27 2.59 -11.86
C ILE A 254 -9.79 1.13 -11.80
N ASN A 255 -8.96 0.19 -11.35
CA ASN A 255 -9.38 -1.19 -11.14
C ASN A 255 -10.57 -1.27 -10.16
N TRP A 256 -10.53 -0.48 -9.10
CA TRP A 256 -11.60 -0.40 -8.10
C TRP A 256 -12.89 0.17 -8.69
N ALA A 257 -12.81 1.29 -9.41
CA ALA A 257 -13.97 1.90 -10.06
C ALA A 257 -14.61 0.98 -11.12
N PHE A 258 -13.79 0.23 -11.85
CA PHE A 258 -14.25 -0.72 -12.86
C PHE A 258 -14.64 -2.10 -12.28
N GLN A 259 -14.31 -2.37 -11.01
CA GLN A 259 -14.45 -3.69 -10.39
C GLN A 259 -13.85 -4.81 -11.26
N SER A 260 -12.73 -4.53 -11.89
CA SER A 260 -12.09 -5.39 -12.88
C SER A 260 -10.60 -5.08 -12.99
N VAL A 261 -9.86 -6.03 -13.56
CA VAL A 261 -8.45 -5.86 -13.92
C VAL A 261 -8.31 -5.82 -15.44
N PRO A 262 -7.28 -5.15 -15.99
CA PRO A 262 -7.08 -5.10 -17.44
C PRO A 262 -6.66 -6.45 -18.01
N GLU A 263 -7.07 -6.71 -19.25
CA GLU A 263 -6.70 -7.89 -20.03
C GLU A 263 -5.46 -7.65 -20.91
N LYS A 264 -5.28 -6.40 -21.35
CA LYS A 264 -4.19 -5.99 -22.22
C LYS A 264 -3.67 -4.60 -21.84
N VAL A 265 -2.42 -4.34 -22.14
CA VAL A 265 -1.80 -3.03 -22.04
C VAL A 265 -0.98 -2.76 -23.32
N PHE A 266 -1.09 -1.53 -23.80
CA PHE A 266 -0.29 -0.98 -24.88
C PHE A 266 0.25 0.39 -24.48
N GLY A 267 1.48 0.75 -24.90
CA GLY A 267 1.98 2.06 -24.55
C GLY A 267 3.42 2.33 -24.92
N VAL A 268 3.85 3.50 -24.49
CA VAL A 268 5.20 4.02 -24.69
C VAL A 268 5.76 4.51 -23.35
N GLY A 269 7.07 4.55 -23.25
CA GLY A 269 7.79 5.09 -22.12
C GLY A 269 9.25 5.27 -22.45
N GLY A 270 9.97 5.98 -21.59
CA GLY A 270 11.38 6.22 -21.84
C GLY A 270 12.07 6.95 -20.71
N ARG A 271 13.35 7.17 -20.91
CA ARG A 271 14.26 7.89 -20.04
C ARG A 271 14.86 9.06 -20.81
N GLN A 272 14.52 10.27 -20.43
CA GLN A 272 14.96 11.48 -21.11
C GLN A 272 15.60 12.50 -20.17
N ALA A 273 15.03 12.71 -19.00
CA ALA A 273 15.52 13.68 -18.02
C ALA A 273 16.49 13.07 -16.99
N ARG A 274 16.28 11.81 -16.61
CA ARG A 274 17.06 11.11 -15.59
C ARG A 274 18.18 10.27 -16.21
N THR A 275 19.10 10.91 -16.92
CA THR A 275 20.17 10.23 -17.68
C THR A 275 21.49 10.10 -16.93
N GLY A 276 21.67 10.83 -15.79
CA GLY A 276 22.85 10.76 -14.96
C GLY A 276 23.05 9.43 -14.24
N GLU A 277 24.29 9.15 -13.82
CA GLU A 277 24.67 7.91 -13.11
C GLU A 277 23.88 7.70 -11.80
N ASP A 278 23.51 8.79 -11.12
CA ASP A 278 22.74 8.77 -9.87
C ASP A 278 21.32 8.24 -10.03
N PHE A 279 20.79 8.16 -11.26
CA PHE A 279 19.40 7.79 -11.53
C PHE A 279 19.22 6.32 -11.97
N GLY A 280 20.23 5.47 -11.76
CA GLY A 280 20.13 4.05 -12.09
C GLY A 280 19.66 3.82 -13.53
N HIS A 281 18.57 3.03 -13.72
CA HIS A 281 18.12 2.62 -15.05
C HIS A 281 16.58 2.65 -15.23
N ILE A 282 15.83 3.25 -14.31
CA ILE A 282 14.39 3.41 -14.48
C ILE A 282 14.06 4.45 -15.54
N PHE A 283 12.85 4.36 -16.09
CA PHE A 283 12.29 5.40 -16.95
C PHE A 283 11.86 6.63 -16.15
N ASP A 284 11.59 7.72 -16.82
CA ASP A 284 11.08 8.94 -16.21
C ASP A 284 9.69 9.36 -16.72
N HIS A 285 9.14 8.63 -17.71
CA HIS A 285 7.77 8.83 -18.19
C HIS A 285 7.19 7.55 -18.80
N PHE A 286 5.87 7.40 -18.67
CA PHE A 286 5.06 6.37 -19.33
C PHE A 286 3.72 6.96 -19.79
N GLY A 287 3.26 6.50 -20.97
CA GLY A 287 1.91 6.74 -21.48
C GLY A 287 1.33 5.40 -21.92
N LEU A 288 0.28 4.92 -21.25
CA LEU A 288 -0.27 3.59 -21.45
C LEU A 288 -1.77 3.62 -21.67
N GLU A 289 -2.27 2.69 -22.46
CA GLU A 289 -3.65 2.33 -22.61
C GLU A 289 -3.89 0.92 -22.09
N TYR A 290 -4.83 0.76 -21.20
CA TYR A 290 -5.27 -0.53 -20.65
C TYR A 290 -6.63 -0.90 -21.21
N THR A 291 -6.75 -2.09 -21.77
CA THR A 291 -8.04 -2.66 -22.20
C THR A 291 -8.60 -3.53 -21.09
N TYR A 292 -9.85 -3.28 -20.73
CA TYR A 292 -10.63 -4.03 -19.75
C TYR A 292 -11.76 -4.81 -20.45
N PRO A 293 -12.37 -5.81 -19.78
CA PRO A 293 -13.58 -6.47 -20.28
C PRO A 293 -14.69 -5.46 -20.66
N GLU A 294 -15.58 -5.86 -21.55
CA GLU A 294 -16.75 -5.08 -21.96
C GLU A 294 -16.41 -3.78 -22.69
N ASP A 295 -15.36 -3.79 -23.50
CA ASP A 295 -14.89 -2.64 -24.29
C ASP A 295 -14.63 -1.37 -23.47
N ARG A 296 -14.17 -1.53 -22.23
CA ARG A 296 -13.72 -0.45 -21.37
C ARG A 296 -12.22 -0.26 -21.49
N PHE A 297 -11.76 0.97 -21.36
CA PHE A 297 -10.32 1.26 -21.37
C PHE A 297 -9.94 2.36 -20.41
N ALA A 298 -8.66 2.36 -20.03
CA ALA A 298 -8.09 3.42 -19.25
C ALA A 298 -6.80 3.95 -19.86
N PHE A 299 -6.67 5.26 -19.90
CA PHE A 299 -5.44 5.98 -20.24
C PHE A 299 -4.70 6.34 -18.97
N SER A 300 -3.43 6.02 -18.94
CA SER A 300 -2.54 6.18 -17.80
C SER A 300 -1.31 6.97 -18.21
N MET A 301 -1.00 8.02 -17.48
CA MET A 301 0.22 8.80 -17.69
C MET A 301 0.92 9.01 -16.36
N CYS A 302 2.20 8.67 -16.30
CA CYS A 302 3.04 9.03 -15.17
C CYS A 302 4.39 9.59 -15.64
N ARG A 303 4.88 10.58 -14.90
CA ARG A 303 6.09 11.31 -15.22
C ARG A 303 6.73 11.86 -13.96
N GLN A 304 8.06 11.77 -13.91
CA GLN A 304 8.89 12.34 -12.84
C GLN A 304 10.01 13.21 -13.45
N GLN A 305 9.62 14.34 -13.99
CA GLN A 305 10.51 15.32 -14.61
C GLN A 305 10.33 16.69 -13.95
N THR A 306 11.43 17.34 -13.59
CA THR A 306 11.43 18.69 -13.01
C THR A 306 10.93 19.74 -14.03
N ASP A 307 10.50 20.87 -13.54
CA ASP A 307 10.04 22.03 -14.34
C ASP A 307 8.91 21.70 -15.31
N THR A 308 8.00 20.81 -14.89
CA THR A 308 6.84 20.40 -15.67
C THR A 308 5.56 20.46 -14.82
N ASP A 309 4.40 20.64 -15.47
CA ASP A 309 3.10 20.73 -14.79
C ASP A 309 2.78 19.46 -13.99
N GLY A 310 2.38 19.65 -12.74
CA GLY A 310 1.96 18.56 -11.86
C GLY A 310 0.50 18.16 -12.08
N LYS A 311 0.22 16.83 -12.06
CA LYS A 311 -1.14 16.32 -12.10
C LYS A 311 -1.21 14.95 -11.44
N VAL A 312 -1.94 14.85 -10.32
CA VAL A 312 -2.19 13.57 -9.62
C VAL A 312 -3.68 13.46 -9.36
N GLU A 313 -4.36 12.70 -10.21
CA GLU A 313 -5.82 12.53 -10.14
C GLU A 313 -6.28 11.30 -10.95
N GLU A 314 -7.50 10.86 -10.70
CA GLU A 314 -8.24 9.90 -11.50
C GLU A 314 -9.55 10.51 -12.00
N VAL A 315 -9.93 10.11 -13.21
CA VAL A 315 -11.20 10.51 -13.83
C VAL A 315 -11.87 9.26 -14.39
N VAL A 316 -13.09 8.99 -13.97
CA VAL A 316 -13.90 7.88 -14.49
C VAL A 316 -15.13 8.45 -15.16
N THR A 317 -15.23 8.24 -16.47
CA THR A 317 -16.37 8.66 -17.28
C THR A 317 -17.28 7.47 -17.56
N GLY A 318 -18.54 7.61 -17.21
CA GLY A 318 -19.61 6.66 -17.48
C GLY A 318 -20.63 7.20 -18.48
N THR A 319 -21.72 6.46 -18.68
CA THR A 319 -22.79 6.81 -19.62
C THR A 319 -23.62 8.01 -19.19
N GLU A 320 -23.64 8.36 -17.91
CA GLU A 320 -24.52 9.40 -17.35
C GLU A 320 -23.76 10.48 -16.57
N GLY A 321 -22.45 10.30 -16.39
CA GLY A 321 -21.66 11.26 -15.62
C GLY A 321 -20.17 10.98 -15.62
N THR A 322 -19.44 11.86 -14.94
CA THR A 322 -18.00 11.76 -14.78
C THR A 322 -17.61 11.98 -13.31
N ALA A 323 -16.89 11.04 -12.73
CA ALA A 323 -16.26 11.16 -11.42
C ALA A 323 -14.82 11.67 -11.57
N MET A 324 -14.43 12.62 -10.74
CA MET A 324 -13.07 13.16 -10.63
C MET A 324 -12.60 13.00 -9.19
N LEU A 325 -11.45 12.37 -9.01
CA LEU A 325 -10.90 11.93 -7.72
C LEU A 325 -9.46 12.43 -7.58
N SER A 326 -9.13 12.92 -6.42
CA SER A 326 -7.76 13.22 -6.01
C SER A 326 -7.70 13.20 -4.48
N SER A 327 -6.51 13.10 -3.87
CA SER A 327 -6.40 13.09 -2.41
C SER A 327 -7.17 14.22 -1.75
N GLY A 328 -8.06 13.90 -0.81
CA GLY A 328 -8.93 14.82 -0.10
C GLY A 328 -10.11 15.38 -0.90
N ARG A 329 -10.30 15.00 -2.17
CA ARG A 329 -11.32 15.60 -3.04
C ARG A 329 -11.97 14.56 -3.95
N ALA A 330 -13.31 14.59 -4.01
CA ALA A 330 -14.07 13.83 -4.98
C ALA A 330 -15.30 14.63 -5.44
N ARG A 331 -15.62 14.50 -6.73
CA ARG A 331 -16.85 15.08 -7.29
C ARG A 331 -17.37 14.22 -8.44
N ILE A 332 -18.66 14.24 -8.62
CA ILE A 332 -19.36 13.66 -9.76
C ILE A 332 -20.11 14.80 -10.48
N THR A 333 -20.04 14.82 -11.81
CA THR A 333 -20.81 15.70 -12.69
C THR A 333 -21.66 14.85 -13.64
N GLY A 334 -22.74 15.40 -14.19
CA GLY A 334 -23.66 14.68 -15.07
C GLY A 334 -25.05 14.59 -14.47
N ALA A 335 -25.77 13.48 -14.68
CA ALA A 335 -27.14 13.29 -14.25
C ALA A 335 -27.33 13.35 -12.73
N ASN A 336 -26.36 12.83 -11.97
CA ASN A 336 -26.40 12.75 -10.50
C ASN A 336 -25.21 13.49 -9.87
N PRO A 337 -25.22 14.84 -9.89
CA PRO A 337 -24.07 15.61 -9.43
C PRO A 337 -23.86 15.47 -7.93
N TRP A 338 -22.60 15.29 -7.53
CA TRP A 338 -22.20 15.18 -6.15
C TRP A 338 -20.79 15.72 -5.93
N ARG A 339 -20.52 16.18 -4.71
CA ARG A 339 -19.19 16.59 -4.26
C ARG A 339 -18.99 16.15 -2.82
N PHE A 340 -17.81 15.64 -2.53
CA PHE A 340 -17.40 15.35 -1.14
C PHE A 340 -17.28 16.65 -0.34
N THR A 341 -17.94 16.69 0.81
CA THR A 341 -17.90 17.79 1.78
C THR A 341 -17.65 17.30 3.21
N GLY A 342 -17.41 15.98 3.35
CA GLY A 342 -17.18 15.34 4.64
C GLY A 342 -15.83 15.70 5.25
N ARG A 343 -15.62 15.25 6.49
CA ARG A 343 -14.34 15.35 7.17
C ARG A 343 -13.40 14.25 6.68
N GLN A 344 -12.23 14.65 6.21
CA GLN A 344 -11.16 13.72 5.85
C GLN A 344 -10.39 13.32 7.11
N ARG A 345 -10.23 12.01 7.36
CA ARG A 345 -9.29 11.46 8.32
C ARG A 345 -7.96 11.21 7.63
N ASN A 346 -6.89 11.09 8.42
CA ASN A 346 -5.60 10.66 7.87
C ASN A 346 -5.70 9.21 7.36
N PRO A 347 -5.66 8.95 6.04
CA PRO A 347 -5.86 7.62 5.51
C PRO A 347 -4.75 6.64 5.90
N TYR A 348 -3.53 7.14 6.15
CA TYR A 348 -2.41 6.32 6.63
C TYR A 348 -2.61 5.80 8.06
N VAL A 349 -3.34 6.53 8.89
CA VAL A 349 -3.74 6.05 10.22
C VAL A 349 -4.94 5.11 10.08
N GLN A 350 -5.88 5.44 9.17
CA GLN A 350 -7.09 4.65 8.97
C GLN A 350 -6.78 3.22 8.51
N GLU A 351 -5.80 3.01 7.60
CA GLU A 351 -5.42 1.67 7.16
C GLU A 351 -4.88 0.79 8.31
N HIS A 352 -4.20 1.39 9.29
CA HIS A 352 -3.78 0.69 10.51
C HIS A 352 -4.94 0.46 11.50
N MET A 353 -5.88 1.41 11.61
CA MET A 353 -7.10 1.21 12.40
C MET A 353 -7.91 0.03 11.87
N ASP A 354 -8.12 -0.04 10.56
CA ASP A 354 -8.87 -1.11 9.91
C ASP A 354 -8.19 -2.48 10.12
N LEU A 355 -6.86 -2.55 9.98
CA LEU A 355 -6.09 -3.76 10.27
C LEU A 355 -6.27 -4.21 11.74
N GLN A 356 -6.11 -3.28 12.68
CA GLN A 356 -6.18 -3.59 14.11
C GLN A 356 -7.60 -3.99 14.54
N ALA A 357 -8.63 -3.33 13.99
CA ALA A 357 -10.02 -3.71 14.19
C ALA A 357 -10.31 -5.12 13.67
N ALA A 358 -9.83 -5.45 12.45
CA ALA A 358 -9.98 -6.80 11.89
C ALA A 358 -9.29 -7.86 12.76
N ILE A 359 -8.11 -7.59 13.31
CA ILE A 359 -7.39 -8.51 14.22
C ILE A 359 -8.19 -8.75 15.52
N ARG A 360 -8.88 -7.73 16.02
CA ARG A 360 -9.73 -7.85 17.21
C ARG A 360 -11.08 -8.50 16.94
N GLY A 361 -11.42 -8.75 15.66
CA GLY A 361 -12.72 -9.29 15.25
C GLY A 361 -13.83 -8.24 15.33
N GLU A 362 -13.48 -6.98 15.34
CA GLU A 362 -14.39 -5.87 15.16
C GLU A 362 -14.69 -5.76 13.67
N ALA A 363 -15.97 -5.66 13.29
CA ALA A 363 -16.33 -5.55 11.87
C ALA A 363 -15.74 -4.26 11.27
N ALA A 364 -15.02 -4.44 10.15
CA ALA A 364 -14.57 -3.32 9.32
C ALA A 364 -15.73 -2.81 8.46
#